data_19cf56c572bc9326a61a4694d284ac05
#
_entry.id   19cf56c572bc9326a61a4694d284ac05
#
_cell.length_a   1.000
_cell.length_b   1.000
_cell.length_c   1.000
_cell.angle_alpha   90.00
_cell.angle_beta   90.00
_cell.angle_gamma   90.00
#
_symmetry.space_group_name_H-M   'P 1'
#
loop_
_entity.id
_entity.type
_entity.pdbx_description
1 polymer ?
#
loop_
_entity_poly.entity_id
_entity_poly.type
_entity_poly.pdbx_seq_one_letter_code
_entity_poly.pdbx_strand_id
1 'polypeptide(L)'
;MKRSKNNLIKEEELFYKGLDSFNCKKYYDAHEYWEELWLNYKLKDAKCIQGLIQLAVSYFHFYNDNIKGAKSMALKCLSKFENYKINRGIDISSLVLEIESLIEEYNSASVSKIGVNNIRIKVIHE
;
A
#
# COMPACT_ATOMS: atom_id res chain seq x y z
N MET A 1 21.39 17.22 -2.43
CA MET A 1 20.72 18.20 -1.56
C MET A 1 20.17 17.51 -0.31
N LYS A 2 20.53 18.02 0.86
CA LYS A 2 20.02 17.43 2.10
C LYS A 2 18.60 17.89 2.36
N ARG A 3 17.74 16.95 2.75
CA ARG A 3 16.40 17.28 3.18
C ARG A 3 16.45 17.93 4.56
N SER A 4 15.61 18.91 4.81
CA SER A 4 15.53 19.55 6.12
C SER A 4 14.96 18.58 7.14
N LYS A 5 15.24 18.80 8.41
CA LYS A 5 14.70 18.01 9.50
C LYS A 5 13.17 18.06 9.51
N ASN A 6 12.60 19.24 9.22
CA ASN A 6 11.14 19.41 9.15
C ASN A 6 10.52 18.55 8.04
N ASN A 7 11.19 18.43 6.89
CA ASN A 7 10.70 17.59 5.80
C ASN A 7 10.72 16.12 6.19
N LEU A 8 11.76 15.65 6.90
CA LEU A 8 11.82 14.27 7.37
C LEU A 8 10.68 13.96 8.34
N ILE A 9 10.35 14.87 9.24
CA ILE A 9 9.25 14.70 10.18
C ILE A 9 7.93 14.61 9.43
N LYS A 10 7.71 15.49 8.45
CA LYS A 10 6.48 15.49 7.64
C LYS A 10 6.35 14.23 6.79
N GLU A 11 7.47 13.75 6.22
CA GLU A 11 7.47 12.50 5.47
C GLU A 11 7.02 11.34 6.34
N GLU A 12 7.57 11.23 7.55
CA GLU A 12 7.19 10.17 8.49
C GLU A 12 5.72 10.27 8.90
N GLU A 13 5.25 11.48 9.18
CA GLU A 13 3.84 11.70 9.53
C GLU A 13 2.91 11.21 8.43
N LEU A 14 3.20 11.55 7.18
CA LEU A 14 2.37 11.14 6.04
C LEU A 14 2.41 9.64 5.85
N PHE A 15 3.59 9.04 6.00
CA PHE A 15 3.73 7.60 5.90
C PHE A 15 2.87 6.88 6.94
N TYR A 16 2.96 7.30 8.21
CA TYR A 16 2.22 6.64 9.29
C TYR A 16 0.73 6.95 9.28
N LYS A 17 0.33 8.14 8.85
CA LYS A 17 -1.10 8.44 8.64
C LYS A 17 -1.69 7.53 7.57
N GLY A 18 -0.97 7.32 6.48
CA GLY A 18 -1.37 6.39 5.44
C GLY A 18 -1.48 4.97 5.97
N LEU A 19 -0.49 4.55 6.74
CA LEU A 19 -0.46 3.21 7.32
C LEU A 19 -1.63 2.98 8.27
N ASP A 20 -1.89 3.93 9.17
CA ASP A 20 -3.01 3.84 10.10
C ASP A 20 -4.35 3.79 9.37
N SER A 21 -4.51 4.63 8.36
CA SER A 21 -5.73 4.64 7.53
C SER A 21 -5.92 3.31 6.83
N PHE A 22 -4.86 2.78 6.23
CA PHE A 22 -4.90 1.49 5.56
C PHE A 22 -5.32 0.38 6.51
N ASN A 23 -4.70 0.33 7.68
CA ASN A 23 -4.99 -0.70 8.67
C ASN A 23 -6.38 -0.55 9.30
N CYS A 24 -6.98 0.64 9.20
CA CYS A 24 -8.37 0.89 9.59
C CYS A 24 -9.34 0.71 8.44
N LYS A 25 -8.90 0.18 7.31
CA LYS A 25 -9.70 -0.04 6.10
C LYS A 25 -10.21 1.26 5.47
N LYS A 26 -9.56 2.37 5.77
CA LYS A 26 -9.83 3.67 5.15
C LYS A 26 -8.90 3.83 3.94
N TYR A 27 -9.16 3.07 2.91
CA TYR A 27 -8.26 2.92 1.77
C TYR A 27 -8.11 4.18 0.94
N TYR A 28 -9.18 4.96 0.78
CA TYR A 28 -9.09 6.22 0.06
C TYR A 28 -8.18 7.21 0.80
N ASP A 29 -8.36 7.33 2.12
CA ASP A 29 -7.52 8.21 2.94
C ASP A 29 -6.06 7.77 2.91
N ALA A 30 -5.81 6.47 3.01
CA ALA A 30 -4.45 5.93 2.92
C ALA A 30 -3.79 6.32 1.61
N HIS A 31 -4.50 6.15 0.51
CA HIS A 31 -4.05 6.53 -0.82
C HIS A 31 -3.69 8.03 -0.86
N GLU A 32 -4.53 8.89 -0.30
CA GLU A 32 -4.29 10.33 -0.32
C GLU A 32 -3.04 10.75 0.47
N TYR A 33 -2.86 10.19 1.67
CA TYR A 33 -1.66 10.48 2.48
C TYR A 33 -0.39 10.03 1.79
N TRP A 34 -0.38 8.82 1.26
CA TRP A 34 0.79 8.27 0.58
C TRP A 34 1.06 8.97 -0.75
N GLU A 35 0.01 9.40 -1.46
CA GLU A 35 0.18 10.16 -2.70
C GLU A 35 0.77 11.54 -2.43
N GLU A 36 0.35 12.21 -1.35
CA GLU A 36 0.95 13.48 -0.94
C GLU A 36 2.44 13.28 -0.62
N LEU A 37 2.78 12.21 0.09
CA LEU A 37 4.17 11.84 0.36
C LEU A 37 4.94 11.65 -0.95
N TRP A 38 4.38 10.89 -1.87
CA TRP A 38 5.03 10.52 -3.13
C TRP A 38 5.22 11.74 -4.06
N LEU A 39 4.24 12.63 -4.11
CA LEU A 39 4.26 13.79 -5.02
C LEU A 39 5.15 14.93 -4.53
N ASN A 40 5.22 15.15 -3.22
CA ASN A 40 5.81 16.36 -2.68
C ASN A 40 7.23 16.21 -2.13
N TYR A 41 7.76 15.00 -2.10
CA TYR A 41 9.09 14.72 -1.53
C TYR A 41 9.91 13.85 -2.46
N LYS A 42 11.23 14.08 -2.46
CA LYS A 42 12.16 13.22 -3.20
C LYS A 42 12.50 12.01 -2.33
N LEU A 43 11.85 10.91 -2.61
CA LEU A 43 12.02 9.69 -1.82
C LEU A 43 12.99 8.73 -2.50
N LYS A 44 13.87 8.12 -1.72
CA LYS A 44 14.73 7.03 -2.21
C LYS A 44 13.91 5.78 -2.50
N ASP A 45 12.83 5.59 -1.75
CA ASP A 45 11.93 4.46 -1.86
C ASP A 45 10.62 4.81 -2.57
N ALA A 46 10.65 5.79 -3.47
CA ALA A 46 9.45 6.26 -4.17
C ALA A 46 8.67 5.13 -4.82
N LYS A 47 9.37 4.17 -5.41
CA LYS A 47 8.73 3.04 -6.08
C LYS A 47 7.95 2.16 -5.09
N CYS A 48 8.51 1.94 -3.91
CA CYS A 48 7.85 1.18 -2.86
C CYS A 48 6.60 1.91 -2.35
N ILE A 49 6.70 3.23 -2.15
CA ILE A 49 5.54 4.04 -1.74
C ILE A 49 4.45 3.99 -2.83
N GLN A 50 4.83 4.04 -4.10
CA GLN A 50 3.88 3.90 -5.20
C GLN A 50 3.16 2.55 -5.14
N GLY A 51 3.86 1.48 -4.79
CA GLY A 51 3.25 0.18 -4.59
C GLY A 51 2.21 0.19 -3.47
N LEU A 52 2.50 0.86 -2.36
CA LEU A 52 1.54 0.99 -1.26
C LEU A 52 0.30 1.76 -1.70
N ILE A 53 0.48 2.83 -2.48
CA ILE A 53 -0.64 3.60 -3.05
C ILE A 53 -1.52 2.68 -3.89
N GLN A 54 -0.91 1.89 -4.76
CA GLN A 54 -1.64 0.99 -5.66
C GLN A 54 -2.39 -0.10 -4.90
N LEU A 55 -1.82 -0.60 -3.80
CA LEU A 55 -2.50 -1.58 -2.96
C LEU A 55 -3.75 -0.97 -2.31
N ALA A 56 -3.64 0.25 -1.80
CA ALA A 56 -4.78 0.96 -1.21
C ALA A 56 -5.87 1.18 -2.27
N VAL A 57 -5.47 1.60 -3.48
CA VAL A 57 -6.42 1.82 -4.59
C VAL A 57 -7.07 0.51 -5.00
N SER A 58 -6.33 -0.61 -4.94
CA SER A 58 -6.88 -1.94 -5.23
C SER A 58 -8.09 -2.24 -4.33
N TYR A 59 -7.92 -2.07 -3.01
CA TYR A 59 -9.03 -2.27 -2.06
C TYR A 59 -10.16 -1.27 -2.29
N PHE A 60 -9.84 -0.01 -2.57
CA PHE A 60 -10.85 1.00 -2.86
C PHE A 60 -11.73 0.57 -4.03
N HIS A 61 -11.11 0.12 -5.12
CA HIS A 61 -11.85 -0.38 -6.28
C HIS A 61 -12.71 -1.59 -5.93
N PHE A 62 -12.15 -2.53 -5.17
CA PHE A 62 -12.87 -3.74 -4.78
C PHE A 62 -14.15 -3.39 -4.02
N TYR A 63 -14.05 -2.48 -3.04
CA TYR A 63 -15.21 -2.10 -2.23
C TYR A 63 -16.19 -1.20 -2.98
N ASN A 64 -15.82 -0.68 -4.14
CA ASN A 64 -16.69 0.06 -5.04
C ASN A 64 -17.18 -0.80 -6.22
N ASP A 65 -17.17 -2.11 -6.04
CA ASP A 65 -17.66 -3.08 -7.02
C ASP A 65 -16.90 -3.06 -8.35
N ASN A 66 -15.65 -2.61 -8.33
CA ASN A 66 -14.76 -2.59 -9.49
C ASN A 66 -13.67 -3.66 -9.32
N ILE A 67 -14.05 -4.91 -9.51
CA ILE A 67 -13.11 -6.04 -9.36
C ILE A 67 -12.00 -6.00 -10.41
N LYS A 68 -12.30 -5.54 -11.61
CA LYS A 68 -11.32 -5.43 -12.68
C LYS A 68 -10.23 -4.42 -12.32
N GLY A 69 -10.63 -3.26 -11.81
CA GLY A 69 -9.68 -2.25 -11.33
C GLY A 69 -8.89 -2.72 -10.13
N ALA A 70 -9.53 -3.45 -9.21
CA ALA A 70 -8.87 -4.02 -8.04
C ALA A 70 -7.75 -4.97 -8.44
N LYS A 71 -8.02 -5.89 -9.37
CA LYS A 71 -7.01 -6.83 -9.89
C LYS A 71 -5.86 -6.10 -10.57
N SER A 72 -6.17 -5.13 -11.42
CA SER A 72 -5.16 -4.36 -12.15
C SER A 72 -4.20 -3.65 -11.19
N MET A 73 -4.73 -3.01 -10.16
CA MET A 73 -3.90 -2.30 -9.19
C MET A 73 -3.06 -3.26 -8.35
N ALA A 74 -3.62 -4.39 -7.93
CA ALA A 74 -2.87 -5.39 -7.17
C ALA A 74 -1.69 -5.94 -7.98
N LEU A 75 -1.90 -6.23 -9.26
CA LEU A 75 -0.82 -6.68 -10.14
C LEU A 75 0.26 -5.61 -10.32
N LYS A 76 -0.14 -4.35 -10.47
CA LYS A 76 0.81 -3.25 -10.60
C LYS A 76 1.66 -3.06 -9.35
N CYS A 77 1.06 -3.21 -8.15
CA CYS A 77 1.82 -3.03 -6.92
C CYS A 77 2.88 -4.10 -6.74
N LEU A 78 2.65 -5.33 -7.19
CA LEU A 78 3.66 -6.38 -7.15
C LEU A 78 4.94 -5.97 -7.87
N SER A 79 4.81 -5.36 -9.06
CA SER A 79 5.97 -4.91 -9.82
C SER A 79 6.73 -3.80 -9.10
N LYS A 80 6.05 -2.99 -8.31
CA LYS A 80 6.69 -1.91 -7.54
C LYS A 80 7.50 -2.44 -6.37
N PHE A 81 7.16 -3.61 -5.85
CA PHE A 81 7.84 -4.21 -4.69
C PHE A 81 9.00 -5.14 -5.05
N GLU A 82 9.24 -5.41 -6.33
CA GLU A 82 10.19 -6.42 -6.80
C GLU A 82 11.58 -6.37 -6.16
N ASN A 83 12.15 -5.21 -5.96
CA ASN A 83 13.52 -5.07 -5.48
C ASN A 83 13.60 -4.74 -3.99
N TYR A 84 12.51 -4.92 -3.27
CA TYR A 84 12.45 -4.62 -1.84
C TYR A 84 12.22 -5.89 -1.04
N LYS A 85 13.00 -6.09 0.01
CA LYS A 85 12.79 -7.16 0.98
C LYS A 85 12.21 -6.59 2.26
N ILE A 86 12.82 -5.53 2.76
CA ILE A 86 12.36 -4.78 3.92
C ILE A 86 12.46 -3.30 3.57
N ASN A 87 11.45 -2.53 3.88
CA ASN A 87 11.47 -1.08 3.67
C ASN A 87 10.63 -0.39 4.74
N ARG A 88 11.17 0.63 5.38
CA ARG A 88 10.53 1.38 6.48
C ARG A 88 9.99 0.44 7.58
N GLY A 89 10.69 -0.65 7.84
CA GLY A 89 10.28 -1.64 8.82
C GLY A 89 9.18 -2.59 8.35
N ILE A 90 8.74 -2.47 7.10
CA ILE A 90 7.74 -3.39 6.52
C ILE A 90 8.49 -4.57 5.90
N ASP A 91 8.07 -5.79 6.25
CA ASP A 91 8.54 -7.00 5.57
C ASP A 91 7.82 -7.10 4.22
N ILE A 92 8.45 -6.53 3.20
CA ILE A 92 7.88 -6.47 1.85
C ILE A 92 7.76 -7.87 1.25
N SER A 93 8.70 -8.76 1.54
CA SER A 93 8.63 -10.14 1.04
C SER A 93 7.36 -10.84 1.50
N SER A 94 7.01 -10.69 2.78
CA SER A 94 5.77 -11.25 3.32
C SER A 94 4.53 -10.56 2.75
N LEU A 95 4.61 -9.25 2.59
CA LEU A 95 3.50 -8.47 2.01
C LEU A 95 3.20 -8.93 0.57
N VAL A 96 4.24 -9.19 -0.21
CA VAL A 96 4.08 -9.70 -1.59
C VAL A 96 3.31 -11.01 -1.60
N LEU A 97 3.63 -11.93 -0.69
CA LEU A 97 2.91 -13.20 -0.60
C LEU A 97 1.43 -12.99 -0.26
N GLU A 98 1.14 -12.06 0.64
CA GLU A 98 -0.25 -11.75 0.98
C GLU A 98 -1.00 -11.12 -0.20
N ILE A 99 -0.32 -10.27 -0.98
CA ILE A 99 -0.93 -9.66 -2.17
C ILE A 99 -1.20 -10.71 -3.25
N GLU A 100 -0.29 -11.66 -3.42
CA GLU A 100 -0.50 -12.77 -4.36
C GLU A 100 -1.73 -13.58 -3.97
N SER A 101 -1.90 -13.86 -2.67
CA SER A 101 -3.11 -14.52 -2.18
C SER A 101 -4.37 -13.67 -2.41
N LEU A 102 -4.26 -12.36 -2.23
CA LEU A 102 -5.39 -11.44 -2.49
C LEU A 102 -5.81 -11.49 -3.95
N ILE A 103 -4.85 -11.54 -4.87
CA ILE A 103 -5.14 -11.65 -6.31
C ILE A 103 -5.89 -12.94 -6.61
N GLU A 104 -5.49 -14.05 -5.97
CA GLU A 104 -6.22 -15.31 -6.11
C GLU A 104 -7.66 -15.19 -5.62
N GLU A 105 -7.87 -14.50 -4.49
CA GLU A 105 -9.22 -14.24 -3.99
C GLU A 105 -10.04 -13.42 -4.99
N TYR A 106 -9.45 -12.38 -5.58
CA TYR A 106 -10.12 -11.57 -6.59
C TYR A 106 -10.51 -12.38 -7.83
N ASN A 107 -9.75 -13.43 -8.13
CA ASN A 107 -10.03 -14.31 -9.27
C ASN A 107 -11.07 -15.37 -8.94
N SER A 108 -11.43 -15.53 -7.68
CA SER A 108 -12.43 -16.50 -7.25
C SER A 108 -13.83 -16.03 -7.60
N ALA A 109 -14.65 -16.92 -8.18
CA ALA A 109 -16.04 -16.63 -8.48
C ALA A 109 -16.87 -16.39 -7.20
N SER A 110 -16.36 -16.81 -6.05
CA SER A 110 -17.06 -16.70 -4.77
C SER A 110 -16.56 -15.54 -3.91
N VAL A 111 -15.70 -14.68 -4.44
CA VAL A 111 -15.18 -13.56 -3.66
C VAL A 111 -16.31 -12.60 -3.27
N SER A 112 -16.30 -12.16 -2.02
CA SER A 112 -17.28 -11.21 -1.50
C SER A 112 -16.59 -10.21 -0.59
N LYS A 113 -17.26 -9.07 -0.36
CA LYS A 113 -16.74 -8.02 0.52
C LYS A 113 -16.55 -8.51 1.96
N ILE A 114 -17.31 -9.51 2.38
CA ILE A 114 -17.22 -10.08 3.72
C ILE A 114 -16.06 -11.09 3.82
N GLY A 115 -15.83 -11.84 2.75
CA GLY A 115 -14.86 -12.92 2.76
C GLY A 115 -13.44 -12.55 2.32
N VAL A 116 -13.24 -11.35 1.76
CA VAL A 116 -11.93 -10.96 1.27
C VAL A 116 -10.97 -10.71 2.43
N ASN A 117 -9.71 -11.12 2.25
CA ASN A 117 -8.68 -10.86 3.25
C ASN A 117 -8.26 -9.38 3.19
N ASN A 118 -8.46 -8.68 4.30
CA ASN A 118 -7.99 -7.30 4.45
C ASN A 118 -6.59 -7.33 5.07
N ILE A 119 -5.58 -7.21 4.23
CA ILE A 119 -4.18 -7.21 4.65
C ILE A 119 -3.95 -6.11 5.68
N ARG A 120 -3.26 -6.47 6.76
CA ARG A 120 -2.79 -5.51 7.76
C ARG A 120 -1.29 -5.37 7.63
N ILE A 121 -0.83 -4.14 7.41
CA ILE A 121 0.60 -3.87 7.25
C ILE A 121 1.19 -3.56 8.63
N LYS A 122 2.19 -4.35 9.03
CA LYS A 122 2.88 -4.17 10.30
C LYS A 122 4.25 -3.58 10.06
N VAL A 123 4.65 -2.66 10.93
CA VAL A 123 6.00 -2.08 10.93
C VAL A 123 6.75 -2.66 12.12
N ILE A 124 7.92 -3.23 11.84
CA ILE A 124 8.79 -3.78 12.89
C ILE A 124 9.59 -2.61 13.46
N HIS A 125 9.45 -2.38 14.75
CA HIS A 125 10.25 -1.38 15.47
C HIS A 125 11.33 -2.09 16.28
N GLU A 126 12.56 -1.60 16.13
CA GLU A 126 13.68 -2.08 16.92
C GLU A 126 13.74 -1.39 18.28
#